data_464f83271cee0374563ee56dde9ed23a
#
_entry.id   464f83271cee0374563ee56dde9ed23a
#
_cell.length_a   1.000
_cell.length_b   1.000
_cell.length_c   1.000
_cell.angle_alpha   90.00
_cell.angle_beta   90.00
_cell.angle_gamma   90.00
#
_symmetry.space_group_name_H-M   'P 1'
#
loop_
_entity.id
_entity.type
_entity.pdbx_description
1 polymer ?
#
loop_
_entity_poly.entity_id
_entity_poly.type
_entity_poly.pdbx_seq_one_letter_code
_entity_poly.pdbx_strand_id
1 'polypeptide(L)'
;MNLVIGLFGYLVIGALMLQAAAAPTFDSNRAWQDLRQLVAIGPRPAGSPGIEQARTYIKDQLAAAGVGIVEQAWDDRTPLGKTRMVNLIATIPGARKDRIVISGHYDTKLFREFRFVGASDGGSSAAFLLEAARALKGRKNPLTIELLFLDGEEAVVEWEGTDHTYGSRHYVEAGKRDGTLAGVKANILIDMIGDRDLRIMRDDYSTPWLTDIIWNEARRLKLDSYFVPESTRVEDDHLPFLQAGVPSVDIIDLERFAQFNRWHTAQDNLDAVSARSLQIVGDVVLAALSHIEARLSK
;
A
#
# COMPACT_ATOMS: atom_id res chain seq x y z
N MET A 1 -22.20 16.73 -77.82
CA MET A 1 -22.87 17.01 -76.57
C MET A 1 -22.44 15.94 -75.60
N ASN A 2 -21.28 16.17 -74.94
CA ASN A 2 -20.64 15.19 -74.07
C ASN A 2 -20.89 15.59 -72.62
N LEU A 3 -21.58 14.70 -71.87
CA LEU A 3 -21.89 14.87 -70.45
C LEU A 3 -20.72 14.29 -69.64
N VAL A 4 -20.02 15.12 -68.85
CA VAL A 4 -19.00 14.73 -67.90
C VAL A 4 -19.64 14.57 -66.55
N ILE A 5 -19.72 13.36 -66.05
CA ILE A 5 -20.21 13.06 -64.69
C ILE A 5 -19.00 13.09 -63.76
N GLY A 6 -18.91 14.09 -62.89
CA GLY A 6 -17.91 14.20 -61.84
C GLY A 6 -18.25 13.33 -60.63
N LEU A 7 -17.40 12.36 -60.28
CA LEU A 7 -17.49 11.59 -59.02
C LEU A 7 -16.89 12.43 -57.89
N PHE A 8 -17.72 12.86 -56.94
CA PHE A 8 -17.27 13.38 -55.66
C PHE A 8 -17.03 12.23 -54.71
N GLY A 9 -15.77 11.91 -54.44
CA GLY A 9 -15.36 10.97 -53.42
C GLY A 9 -15.44 11.63 -52.03
N TYR A 10 -16.33 11.17 -51.16
CA TYR A 10 -16.33 11.57 -49.75
C TYR A 10 -15.29 10.78 -48.98
N LEU A 11 -14.25 11.49 -48.54
CA LEU A 11 -13.24 10.95 -47.62
C LEU A 11 -13.82 10.98 -46.20
N VAL A 12 -14.27 9.84 -45.71
CA VAL A 12 -14.69 9.70 -44.31
C VAL A 12 -13.44 9.52 -43.44
N ILE A 13 -12.98 10.59 -42.82
CA ILE A 13 -11.93 10.54 -41.79
C ILE A 13 -12.57 10.01 -40.52
N GLY A 14 -12.42 8.72 -40.27
CA GLY A 14 -12.79 8.12 -39.00
C GLY A 14 -11.85 8.61 -37.90
N ALA A 15 -12.30 9.56 -37.07
CA ALA A 15 -11.60 9.92 -35.83
C ALA A 15 -11.66 8.74 -34.87
N LEU A 16 -10.56 7.99 -34.72
CA LEU A 16 -10.41 7.06 -33.59
C LEU A 16 -10.38 7.90 -32.29
N MET A 17 -11.50 7.96 -31.63
CA MET A 17 -11.54 8.43 -30.24
C MET A 17 -10.77 7.43 -29.40
N LEU A 18 -9.52 7.77 -29.02
CA LEU A 18 -8.81 7.05 -27.98
C LEU A 18 -9.61 7.27 -26.69
N GLN A 19 -10.42 6.29 -26.33
CA GLN A 19 -11.14 6.29 -25.05
C GLN A 19 -10.06 6.15 -23.97
N ALA A 20 -9.75 7.23 -23.27
CA ALA A 20 -8.90 7.18 -22.07
C ALA A 20 -9.53 6.18 -21.11
N ALA A 21 -8.75 5.15 -20.73
CA ALA A 21 -9.21 4.21 -19.72
C ALA A 21 -9.56 5.02 -18.46
N ALA A 22 -10.75 4.76 -17.91
CA ALA A 22 -11.16 5.40 -16.66
C ALA A 22 -10.08 5.15 -15.60
N ALA A 23 -9.76 6.18 -14.82
CA ALA A 23 -8.83 6.03 -13.70
C ALA A 23 -9.36 4.94 -12.75
N PRO A 24 -8.48 4.13 -12.14
CA PRO A 24 -8.91 3.14 -11.16
C PRO A 24 -9.61 3.86 -10.01
N THR A 25 -10.76 3.34 -9.60
CA THR A 25 -11.53 3.91 -8.49
C THR A 25 -11.35 3.04 -7.26
N PHE A 26 -10.95 3.66 -6.16
CA PHE A 26 -10.91 3.01 -4.85
C PHE A 26 -12.33 2.92 -4.27
N ASP A 27 -12.73 1.75 -3.77
CA ASP A 27 -14.03 1.56 -3.12
C ASP A 27 -13.85 1.38 -1.61
N SER A 28 -14.00 2.47 -0.88
CA SER A 28 -13.84 2.46 0.57
C SER A 28 -14.85 1.59 1.31
N ASN A 29 -16.00 1.28 0.72
CA ASN A 29 -16.98 0.39 1.36
C ASN A 29 -16.45 -1.05 1.38
N ARG A 30 -15.79 -1.51 0.31
CA ARG A 30 -15.14 -2.82 0.28
C ARG A 30 -13.93 -2.85 1.20
N ALA A 31 -13.06 -1.83 1.14
CA ALA A 31 -11.92 -1.71 2.05
C ALA A 31 -12.36 -1.71 3.52
N TRP A 32 -13.46 -1.02 3.84
CA TRP A 32 -14.04 -1.00 5.19
C TRP A 32 -14.55 -2.38 5.63
N GLN A 33 -15.15 -3.16 4.73
CA GLN A 33 -15.56 -4.53 5.05
C GLN A 33 -14.34 -5.41 5.34
N ASP A 34 -13.26 -5.28 4.55
CA ASP A 34 -12.01 -6.01 4.82
C ASP A 34 -11.42 -5.61 6.17
N LEU A 35 -11.35 -4.32 6.47
CA LEU A 35 -10.87 -3.81 7.76
C LEU A 35 -11.68 -4.39 8.93
N ARG A 36 -13.00 -4.42 8.82
CA ARG A 36 -13.88 -5.01 9.85
C ARG A 36 -13.59 -6.50 10.06
N GLN A 37 -13.32 -7.25 9.01
CA GLN A 37 -13.00 -8.68 9.11
C GLN A 37 -11.63 -8.88 9.79
N LEU A 38 -10.62 -8.10 9.42
CA LEU A 38 -9.30 -8.15 10.06
C LEU A 38 -9.39 -7.81 11.56
N VAL A 39 -10.14 -6.77 11.92
CA VAL A 39 -10.39 -6.41 13.34
C VAL A 39 -11.17 -7.49 14.07
N ALA A 40 -12.13 -8.16 13.43
CA ALA A 40 -12.90 -9.26 14.03
C ALA A 40 -12.02 -10.48 14.37
N ILE A 41 -10.98 -10.75 13.56
CA ILE A 41 -9.97 -11.78 13.88
C ILE A 41 -9.31 -11.45 15.24
N GLY A 42 -9.00 -10.19 15.49
CA GLY A 42 -8.42 -9.72 16.74
C GLY A 42 -6.91 -9.53 16.65
N PRO A 43 -6.18 -9.68 17.79
CA PRO A 43 -4.72 -9.54 17.80
C PRO A 43 -4.04 -10.52 16.84
N ARG A 44 -3.10 -9.99 16.06
CA ARG A 44 -2.42 -10.71 14.99
C ARG A 44 -0.87 -10.59 15.08
N PRO A 45 -0.26 -10.71 16.27
CA PRO A 45 1.20 -10.63 16.35
C PRO A 45 1.87 -11.68 15.48
N ALA A 46 3.06 -11.37 14.96
CA ALA A 46 3.85 -12.31 14.18
C ALA A 46 3.98 -13.68 14.87
N GLY A 47 3.78 -14.77 14.13
CA GLY A 47 3.82 -16.13 14.63
C GLY A 47 2.61 -16.60 15.44
N SER A 48 1.58 -15.77 15.62
CA SER A 48 0.36 -16.12 16.35
C SER A 48 -0.69 -16.83 15.49
N PRO A 49 -1.68 -17.52 16.10
CA PRO A 49 -2.83 -18.05 15.37
C PRO A 49 -3.66 -16.93 14.69
N GLY A 50 -3.68 -15.71 15.25
CA GLY A 50 -4.38 -14.57 14.68
C GLY A 50 -3.77 -14.12 13.35
N ILE A 51 -2.44 -14.06 13.25
CA ILE A 51 -1.78 -13.72 11.99
C ILE A 51 -2.01 -14.77 10.90
N GLU A 52 -2.10 -16.05 11.26
CA GLU A 52 -2.42 -17.14 10.32
C GLU A 52 -3.84 -17.00 9.77
N GLN A 53 -4.81 -16.63 10.62
CA GLN A 53 -6.18 -16.36 10.19
C GLN A 53 -6.26 -15.13 9.27
N ALA A 54 -5.55 -14.04 9.61
CA ALA A 54 -5.48 -12.84 8.77
C ALA A 54 -4.85 -13.16 7.41
N ARG A 55 -3.77 -13.94 7.39
CA ARG A 55 -3.11 -14.42 6.16
C ARG A 55 -4.05 -15.23 5.29
N THR A 56 -4.80 -16.14 5.88
CA THR A 56 -5.81 -16.92 5.17
C THR A 56 -6.88 -16.01 4.56
N TYR A 57 -7.41 -15.07 5.34
CA TYR A 57 -8.39 -14.10 4.86
C TYR A 57 -7.87 -13.27 3.68
N ILE A 58 -6.67 -12.70 3.80
CA ILE A 58 -6.04 -11.90 2.74
C ILE A 58 -5.89 -12.72 1.46
N LYS A 59 -5.41 -13.96 1.55
CA LYS A 59 -5.25 -14.86 0.39
C LYS A 59 -6.60 -15.16 -0.27
N ASP A 60 -7.63 -15.44 0.50
CA ASP A 60 -8.98 -15.71 -0.02
C ASP A 60 -9.56 -14.51 -0.77
N GLN A 61 -9.37 -13.28 -0.22
CA GLN A 61 -9.83 -12.06 -0.87
C GLN A 61 -9.08 -11.77 -2.18
N LEU A 62 -7.76 -11.97 -2.21
CA LEU A 62 -6.95 -11.80 -3.42
C LEU A 62 -7.29 -12.86 -4.48
N ALA A 63 -7.50 -14.11 -4.06
CA ALA A 63 -7.93 -15.18 -4.95
C ALA A 63 -9.33 -14.89 -5.55
N ALA A 64 -10.28 -14.42 -4.73
CA ALA A 64 -11.59 -13.98 -5.21
C ALA A 64 -11.50 -12.80 -6.18
N ALA A 65 -10.54 -11.89 -5.96
CA ALA A 65 -10.21 -10.85 -6.92
C ALA A 65 -9.49 -11.37 -8.18
N GLY A 66 -9.05 -12.65 -8.22
CA GLY A 66 -8.29 -13.26 -9.31
C GLY A 66 -6.89 -12.65 -9.45
N VAL A 67 -6.26 -12.29 -8.34
CA VAL A 67 -4.88 -11.81 -8.27
C VAL A 67 -4.01 -12.93 -7.72
N GLY A 68 -2.91 -13.25 -8.43
CA GLY A 68 -1.97 -14.30 -8.01
C GLY A 68 -1.13 -13.86 -6.81
N ILE A 69 -0.84 -14.82 -5.92
CA ILE A 69 -0.12 -14.58 -4.68
C ILE A 69 1.07 -15.52 -4.58
N VAL A 70 2.18 -15.00 -4.03
CA VAL A 70 3.33 -15.80 -3.58
C VAL A 70 3.54 -15.54 -2.08
N GLU A 71 3.73 -16.60 -1.32
CA GLU A 71 4.14 -16.52 0.09
C GLU A 71 5.67 -16.50 0.17
N GLN A 72 6.22 -15.47 0.78
CA GLN A 72 7.62 -15.39 1.15
C GLN A 72 7.73 -15.70 2.63
N ALA A 73 8.00 -16.97 2.95
CA ALA A 73 7.96 -17.49 4.30
C ALA A 73 9.34 -17.78 4.84
N TRP A 74 9.64 -17.33 6.07
CA TRP A 74 10.94 -17.55 6.74
C TRP A 74 10.75 -17.68 8.25
N ASP A 75 11.83 -18.12 8.91
CA ASP A 75 11.92 -18.11 10.36
C ASP A 75 12.96 -17.07 10.77
N ASP A 76 12.59 -16.14 11.64
CA ASP A 76 13.50 -15.12 12.16
C ASP A 76 13.78 -15.32 13.66
N ARG A 77 14.88 -14.74 14.12
CA ARG A 77 15.22 -14.66 15.54
C ARG A 77 14.67 -13.37 16.13
N THR A 78 13.71 -13.51 17.01
CA THR A 78 13.16 -12.39 17.79
C THR A 78 13.65 -12.47 19.24
N PRO A 79 13.48 -11.42 20.05
CA PRO A 79 13.80 -11.49 21.49
C PRO A 79 13.05 -12.60 22.25
N LEU A 80 11.88 -13.01 21.75
CA LEU A 80 11.07 -14.11 22.34
C LEU A 80 11.40 -15.49 21.74
N GLY A 81 12.41 -15.58 20.87
CA GLY A 81 12.82 -16.83 20.25
C GLY A 81 12.58 -16.87 18.74
N LYS A 82 12.59 -18.08 18.19
CA LYS A 82 12.39 -18.30 16.76
C LYS A 82 10.91 -18.11 16.40
N THR A 83 10.63 -17.19 15.48
CA THR A 83 9.27 -16.84 15.05
C THR A 83 9.12 -17.08 13.55
N ARG A 84 8.04 -17.76 13.15
CA ARG A 84 7.67 -17.93 11.75
C ARG A 84 6.94 -16.69 11.25
N MET A 85 7.42 -16.10 10.16
CA MET A 85 6.85 -14.93 9.50
C MET A 85 6.60 -15.21 8.01
N VAL A 86 5.64 -14.52 7.40
CA VAL A 86 5.27 -14.71 5.99
C VAL A 86 4.83 -13.41 5.37
N ASN A 87 5.61 -12.85 4.47
CA ASN A 87 5.12 -11.79 3.58
C ASN A 87 4.19 -12.41 2.50
N LEU A 88 3.15 -11.68 2.13
CA LEU A 88 2.31 -12.03 0.99
C LEU A 88 2.59 -11.06 -0.16
N ILE A 89 2.91 -11.60 -1.32
CA ILE A 89 3.27 -10.83 -2.51
C ILE A 89 2.19 -11.07 -3.58
N ALA A 90 1.38 -10.06 -3.86
CA ALA A 90 0.37 -10.10 -4.89
C ALA A 90 0.82 -9.28 -6.10
N THR A 91 0.86 -9.90 -7.29
CA THR A 91 1.40 -9.27 -8.49
C THR A 91 0.29 -8.97 -9.50
N ILE A 92 0.22 -7.71 -9.94
CA ILE A 92 -0.63 -7.26 -11.03
C ILE A 92 0.29 -6.95 -12.23
N PRO A 93 0.28 -7.77 -13.28
CA PRO A 93 1.20 -7.61 -14.40
C PRO A 93 1.03 -6.27 -15.11
N GLY A 94 2.15 -5.65 -15.47
CA GLY A 94 2.23 -4.50 -16.34
C GLY A 94 2.86 -4.84 -17.71
N ALA A 95 2.97 -3.83 -18.58
CA ALA A 95 3.64 -3.98 -19.86
C ALA A 95 5.15 -4.24 -19.70
N ARG A 96 5.75 -3.73 -18.62
CA ARG A 96 7.17 -3.91 -18.27
C ARG A 96 7.27 -4.71 -16.97
N LYS A 97 8.37 -5.46 -16.80
CA LYS A 97 8.69 -6.22 -15.60
C LYS A 97 9.21 -5.36 -14.45
N ASP A 98 9.65 -4.13 -14.73
CA ASP A 98 9.96 -3.17 -13.68
C ASP A 98 8.73 -2.96 -12.79
N ARG A 99 8.93 -2.82 -11.47
CA ARG A 99 7.85 -2.83 -10.48
C ARG A 99 7.77 -1.52 -9.72
N ILE A 100 6.53 -1.13 -9.42
CA ILE A 100 6.20 -0.25 -8.30
C ILE A 100 5.64 -1.17 -7.22
N VAL A 101 6.24 -1.14 -6.04
CA VAL A 101 5.73 -1.84 -4.85
C VAL A 101 4.80 -0.88 -4.11
N ILE A 102 3.64 -1.35 -3.68
CA ILE A 102 2.80 -0.69 -2.68
C ILE A 102 2.77 -1.65 -1.50
N SER A 103 3.33 -1.23 -0.38
CA SER A 103 3.52 -2.08 0.79
C SER A 103 2.73 -1.58 2.00
N GLY A 104 2.54 -2.44 2.96
CA GLY A 104 1.97 -2.16 4.26
C GLY A 104 1.92 -3.41 5.09
N HIS A 105 1.98 -3.28 6.42
CA HIS A 105 1.98 -4.43 7.28
C HIS A 105 0.56 -4.94 7.58
N TYR A 106 0.44 -6.18 8.06
CA TYR A 106 -0.84 -6.78 8.41
C TYR A 106 -0.82 -7.44 9.79
N ASP A 107 0.34 -7.48 10.46
CA ASP A 107 0.49 -7.91 11.84
C ASP A 107 0.01 -6.82 12.83
N THR A 108 0.06 -7.11 14.10
CA THR A 108 -0.18 -6.16 15.20
C THR A 108 0.85 -6.35 16.27
N LYS A 109 1.15 -5.29 17.02
CA LYS A 109 1.99 -5.38 18.21
C LYS A 109 1.42 -6.37 19.23
N LEU A 110 2.31 -7.08 19.91
CA LEU A 110 1.96 -7.98 21.00
C LEU A 110 1.82 -7.20 22.31
N PHE A 111 0.58 -7.04 22.78
CA PHE A 111 0.28 -6.59 24.15
C PHE A 111 -0.29 -7.75 24.95
N ARG A 112 0.14 -7.91 26.18
CA ARG A 112 -0.37 -8.93 27.13
C ARG A 112 -1.37 -8.34 28.09
N GLU A 113 -1.35 -7.03 28.28
CA GLU A 113 -2.13 -6.27 29.26
C GLU A 113 -3.55 -5.98 28.77
N PHE A 114 -3.73 -5.89 27.45
CA PHE A 114 -5.01 -5.60 26.82
C PHE A 114 -5.09 -6.22 25.41
N ARG A 115 -6.31 -6.28 24.91
CA ARG A 115 -6.57 -6.75 23.54
C ARG A 115 -6.30 -5.62 22.54
N PHE A 116 -5.21 -5.72 21.80
CA PHE A 116 -4.86 -4.80 20.71
C PHE A 116 -5.29 -5.38 19.37
N VAL A 117 -6.13 -4.69 18.63
CA VAL A 117 -6.67 -5.18 17.36
C VAL A 117 -6.09 -4.46 16.16
N GLY A 118 -5.38 -3.34 16.36
CA GLY A 118 -4.70 -2.60 15.32
C GLY A 118 -5.63 -2.29 14.14
N ALA A 119 -6.65 -1.46 14.36
CA ALA A 119 -7.59 -1.14 13.30
C ALA A 119 -6.99 -0.15 12.30
N SER A 120 -6.29 0.88 12.79
CA SER A 120 -5.47 1.75 11.97
C SER A 120 -4.13 1.08 11.70
N ASP A 121 -3.50 0.59 12.75
CA ASP A 121 -2.17 0.04 12.81
C ASP A 121 -2.17 -1.42 12.30
N GLY A 122 -1.68 -1.63 11.08
CA GLY A 122 -1.70 -2.85 10.29
C GLY A 122 -3.04 -3.19 9.64
N GLY A 123 -4.17 -2.90 10.29
CA GLY A 123 -5.49 -3.21 9.73
C GLY A 123 -5.83 -2.36 8.52
N SER A 124 -5.62 -1.05 8.62
CA SER A 124 -5.93 -0.10 7.52
C SER A 124 -5.05 -0.33 6.30
N SER A 125 -3.77 -0.64 6.50
CA SER A 125 -2.80 -0.96 5.45
C SER A 125 -3.22 -2.20 4.67
N ALA A 126 -3.54 -3.29 5.36
CA ALA A 126 -3.97 -4.53 4.73
C ALA A 126 -5.29 -4.37 3.96
N ALA A 127 -6.27 -3.65 4.54
CA ALA A 127 -7.54 -3.37 3.88
C ALA A 127 -7.36 -2.49 2.62
N PHE A 128 -6.47 -1.50 2.69
CA PHE A 128 -6.09 -0.68 1.54
C PHE A 128 -5.50 -1.54 0.41
N LEU A 129 -4.53 -2.41 0.72
CA LEU A 129 -3.86 -3.25 -0.27
C LEU A 129 -4.84 -4.22 -0.94
N LEU A 130 -5.80 -4.78 -0.21
CA LEU A 130 -6.85 -5.62 -0.78
C LEU A 130 -7.71 -4.86 -1.79
N GLU A 131 -8.10 -3.63 -1.48
CA GLU A 131 -8.90 -2.83 -2.40
C GLU A 131 -8.07 -2.31 -3.57
N ALA A 132 -6.80 -1.95 -3.35
CA ALA A 132 -5.87 -1.61 -4.42
C ALA A 132 -5.71 -2.75 -5.44
N ALA A 133 -5.67 -4.01 -4.96
CA ALA A 133 -5.65 -5.19 -5.83
C ALA A 133 -6.86 -5.22 -6.77
N ARG A 134 -8.06 -5.01 -6.24
CA ARG A 134 -9.31 -5.00 -7.00
C ARG A 134 -9.37 -3.84 -8.00
N ALA A 135 -8.96 -2.65 -7.57
CA ALA A 135 -8.98 -1.43 -8.39
C ALA A 135 -7.97 -1.49 -9.55
N LEU A 136 -6.79 -2.06 -9.32
CA LEU A 136 -5.68 -2.06 -10.28
C LEU A 136 -5.67 -3.26 -11.23
N LYS A 137 -6.34 -4.36 -10.88
CA LYS A 137 -6.37 -5.60 -11.68
C LYS A 137 -6.77 -5.38 -13.13
N GLY A 138 -7.76 -4.53 -13.38
CA GLY A 138 -8.28 -4.25 -14.73
C GLY A 138 -7.57 -3.11 -15.45
N ARG A 139 -6.65 -2.42 -14.79
CA ARG A 139 -5.91 -1.30 -15.37
C ARG A 139 -4.81 -1.78 -16.30
N LYS A 140 -4.60 -1.09 -17.42
CA LYS A 140 -3.42 -1.28 -18.27
C LYS A 140 -2.21 -0.60 -17.61
N ASN A 141 -1.50 -1.33 -16.77
CA ASN A 141 -0.36 -0.82 -16.02
C ASN A 141 0.89 -0.76 -16.94
N PRO A 142 1.57 0.38 -17.07
CA PRO A 142 2.86 0.46 -17.80
C PRO A 142 3.97 -0.34 -17.10
N LEU A 143 4.02 -0.29 -15.78
CA LEU A 143 4.89 -1.06 -14.92
C LEU A 143 4.07 -2.13 -14.16
N THR A 144 4.69 -3.21 -13.77
CA THR A 144 4.08 -4.19 -12.88
C THR A 144 3.83 -3.55 -11.52
N ILE A 145 2.65 -3.75 -10.94
CA ILE A 145 2.34 -3.35 -9.57
C ILE A 145 2.45 -4.57 -8.67
N GLU A 146 3.21 -4.45 -7.62
CA GLU A 146 3.35 -5.47 -6.60
C GLU A 146 2.77 -4.93 -5.29
N LEU A 147 1.79 -5.65 -4.75
CA LEU A 147 1.18 -5.35 -3.46
C LEU A 147 1.82 -6.27 -2.43
N LEU A 148 2.53 -5.67 -1.48
CA LEU A 148 3.35 -6.37 -0.51
C LEU A 148 2.76 -6.22 0.89
N PHE A 149 2.13 -7.29 1.38
CA PHE A 149 1.65 -7.38 2.75
C PHE A 149 2.80 -7.88 3.63
N LEU A 150 3.28 -7.04 4.51
CA LEU A 150 4.44 -7.29 5.36
C LEU A 150 4.02 -7.92 6.69
N ASP A 151 4.75 -8.96 7.12
CA ASP A 151 4.61 -9.63 8.41
C ASP A 151 5.76 -9.21 9.32
N GLY A 152 5.47 -8.94 10.59
CA GLY A 152 6.48 -8.60 11.58
C GLY A 152 7.08 -7.21 11.35
N GLU A 153 6.28 -6.23 11.01
CA GLU A 153 6.66 -4.83 11.10
C GLU A 153 6.87 -4.46 12.56
N GLU A 154 5.93 -4.84 13.37
CA GLU A 154 5.86 -4.52 14.79
C GLU A 154 6.99 -5.14 15.61
N ALA A 155 7.55 -4.34 16.50
CA ALA A 155 8.51 -4.84 17.47
C ALA A 155 7.89 -5.92 18.36
N VAL A 156 8.57 -7.07 18.44
CA VAL A 156 8.10 -8.19 19.27
C VAL A 156 8.21 -7.85 20.76
N VAL A 157 9.21 -7.08 21.16
CA VAL A 157 9.38 -6.56 22.52
C VAL A 157 9.55 -5.05 22.47
N GLU A 158 10.64 -4.53 21.92
CA GLU A 158 10.98 -3.11 21.89
C GLU A 158 11.50 -2.69 20.52
N TRP A 159 11.15 -1.46 20.09
CA TRP A 159 11.60 -0.89 18.83
C TRP A 159 13.08 -0.47 18.95
N GLU A 160 13.95 -1.47 19.00
CA GLU A 160 15.41 -1.29 19.09
C GLU A 160 16.16 -2.29 18.20
N GLY A 161 17.26 -1.84 17.62
CA GLY A 161 18.18 -2.66 16.85
C GLY A 161 17.53 -3.30 15.63
N THR A 162 17.19 -4.59 15.71
CA THR A 162 16.55 -5.34 14.63
C THR A 162 15.23 -5.97 15.07
N ASP A 163 14.67 -5.58 16.20
CA ASP A 163 13.40 -6.11 16.71
C ASP A 163 12.21 -5.37 16.14
N HIS A 164 12.24 -5.08 14.85
CA HIS A 164 11.13 -4.46 14.09
C HIS A 164 11.38 -4.63 12.59
N THR A 165 10.40 -4.28 11.75
CA THR A 165 10.47 -4.26 10.28
C THR A 165 11.09 -5.53 9.68
N TYR A 166 10.76 -6.68 10.26
CA TYR A 166 11.32 -7.98 9.83
C TYR A 166 10.94 -8.30 8.39
N GLY A 167 9.67 -8.02 8.01
CA GLY A 167 9.14 -8.31 6.70
C GLY A 167 9.82 -7.55 5.58
N SER A 168 9.94 -6.24 5.71
CA SER A 168 10.57 -5.40 4.69
C SER A 168 12.07 -5.66 4.56
N ARG A 169 12.77 -5.85 5.69
CA ARG A 169 14.19 -6.24 5.67
C ARG A 169 14.36 -7.58 4.96
N HIS A 170 13.53 -8.58 5.30
CA HIS A 170 13.60 -9.89 4.64
C HIS A 170 13.33 -9.80 3.14
N TYR A 171 12.31 -9.06 2.72
CA TYR A 171 11.98 -8.85 1.31
C TYR A 171 13.16 -8.21 0.55
N VAL A 172 13.72 -7.14 1.08
CA VAL A 172 14.83 -6.41 0.47
C VAL A 172 16.09 -7.28 0.38
N GLU A 173 16.44 -7.97 1.46
CA GLU A 173 17.63 -8.85 1.49
C GLU A 173 17.49 -10.06 0.55
N ALA A 174 16.30 -10.66 0.48
CA ALA A 174 16.03 -11.72 -0.48
C ALA A 174 16.19 -11.22 -1.92
N GLY A 175 15.58 -10.08 -2.23
CA GLY A 175 15.67 -9.48 -3.56
C GLY A 175 17.08 -9.01 -3.95
N LYS A 176 17.94 -8.65 -2.98
CA LYS A 176 19.36 -8.40 -3.22
C LYS A 176 20.10 -9.69 -3.58
N ARG A 177 19.83 -10.79 -2.85
CA ARG A 177 20.50 -12.07 -3.08
C ARG A 177 20.17 -12.69 -4.43
N ASP A 178 18.92 -12.59 -4.88
CA ASP A 178 18.47 -13.20 -6.13
C ASP A 178 18.44 -12.22 -7.32
N GLY A 179 18.80 -10.94 -7.09
CA GLY A 179 18.86 -9.89 -8.10
C GLY A 179 17.50 -9.29 -8.48
N THR A 180 16.39 -9.72 -7.87
CA THR A 180 15.04 -9.25 -8.21
C THR A 180 14.77 -7.84 -7.70
N LEU A 181 15.47 -7.37 -6.66
CA LEU A 181 15.33 -6.01 -6.13
C LEU A 181 15.65 -4.93 -7.18
N ALA A 182 16.57 -5.20 -8.10
CA ALA A 182 16.93 -4.26 -9.18
C ALA A 182 15.73 -3.88 -10.08
N GLY A 183 14.71 -4.74 -10.13
CA GLY A 183 13.44 -4.48 -10.81
C GLY A 183 12.49 -3.57 -10.06
N VAL A 184 12.69 -3.32 -8.77
CA VAL A 184 11.84 -2.42 -7.96
C VAL A 184 12.31 -0.98 -8.20
N LYS A 185 11.43 -0.14 -8.74
CA LYS A 185 11.74 1.24 -9.13
C LYS A 185 11.23 2.27 -8.13
N ALA A 186 10.23 1.92 -7.36
CA ALA A 186 9.70 2.73 -6.27
C ALA A 186 8.94 1.84 -5.28
N ASN A 187 8.90 2.25 -4.01
CA ASN A 187 8.03 1.69 -2.99
C ASN A 187 7.15 2.81 -2.41
N ILE A 188 5.88 2.52 -2.20
CA ILE A 188 4.90 3.37 -1.53
C ILE A 188 4.42 2.60 -0.32
N LEU A 189 4.90 2.96 0.84
CA LEU A 189 4.44 2.38 2.11
C LEU A 189 3.13 3.06 2.51
N ILE A 190 2.20 2.26 2.98
CA ILE A 190 0.90 2.67 3.50
C ILE A 190 0.80 2.17 4.92
N ASP A 191 0.78 3.08 5.87
CA ASP A 191 0.61 2.74 7.27
C ASP A 191 -0.31 3.69 8.03
N MET A 192 -1.06 3.16 9.01
CA MET A 192 -1.92 3.90 9.94
C MET A 192 -2.88 4.91 9.27
N ILE A 193 -3.40 4.60 8.08
CA ILE A 193 -4.20 5.51 7.25
C ILE A 193 -5.70 5.52 7.60
N GLY A 194 -6.09 4.81 8.65
CA GLY A 194 -7.50 4.62 9.02
C GLY A 194 -8.08 5.75 9.87
N ASP A 195 -7.27 6.59 10.51
CA ASP A 195 -7.72 7.58 11.50
C ASP A 195 -8.91 8.42 10.98
N ARG A 196 -9.99 8.47 11.79
CA ARG A 196 -11.16 9.32 11.48
C ARG A 196 -10.82 10.81 11.40
N ASP A 197 -9.78 11.23 12.11
CA ASP A 197 -9.26 12.60 12.16
C ASP A 197 -7.99 12.75 11.30
N LEU A 198 -7.90 12.01 10.19
CA LEU A 198 -6.76 11.83 9.30
C LEU A 198 -5.95 13.12 9.06
N ARG A 199 -4.63 13.04 9.30
CA ARG A 199 -3.69 14.14 9.04
C ARG A 199 -2.30 13.58 8.75
N ILE A 200 -2.00 13.35 7.49
CA ILE A 200 -0.74 12.79 7.02
C ILE A 200 0.29 13.90 6.86
N MET A 201 1.41 13.80 7.56
CA MET A 201 2.57 14.68 7.44
C MET A 201 3.57 14.10 6.44
N ARG A 202 4.46 14.97 5.92
CA ARG A 202 5.57 14.51 5.07
C ARG A 202 6.61 13.81 5.94
N ASP A 203 7.03 12.62 5.57
CA ASP A 203 8.18 12.00 6.24
C ASP A 203 9.49 12.51 5.62
N ASP A 204 10.42 12.97 6.47
CA ASP A 204 11.70 13.58 6.07
C ASP A 204 12.71 12.54 5.51
N TYR A 205 12.54 11.25 5.78
CA TYR A 205 13.36 10.19 5.18
C TYR A 205 12.90 9.83 3.76
N SER A 206 11.64 10.03 3.47
CA SER A 206 11.02 9.70 2.20
C SER A 206 11.68 10.38 1.01
N THR A 207 11.71 9.69 -0.12
CA THR A 207 12.29 10.23 -1.36
C THR A 207 11.49 11.44 -1.83
N PRO A 208 12.11 12.65 -1.91
CA PRO A 208 11.39 13.90 -2.11
C PRO A 208 10.49 13.93 -3.34
N TRP A 209 10.96 13.38 -4.49
CA TRP A 209 10.17 13.42 -5.72
C TRP A 209 8.91 12.53 -5.66
N LEU A 210 8.93 11.42 -4.90
CA LEU A 210 7.74 10.58 -4.67
C LEU A 210 6.75 11.32 -3.77
N THR A 211 7.22 11.87 -2.66
CA THR A 211 6.43 12.69 -1.76
C THR A 211 5.77 13.85 -2.50
N ASP A 212 6.55 14.58 -3.33
CA ASP A 212 6.02 15.72 -4.10
C ASP A 212 4.91 15.31 -5.08
N ILE A 213 5.05 14.18 -5.77
CA ILE A 213 3.99 13.68 -6.67
C ILE A 213 2.70 13.41 -5.87
N ILE A 214 2.79 12.73 -4.74
CA ILE A 214 1.62 12.35 -3.92
C ILE A 214 0.94 13.60 -3.33
N TRP A 215 1.70 14.53 -2.73
CA TRP A 215 1.15 15.78 -2.19
C TRP A 215 0.57 16.70 -3.27
N ASN A 216 1.16 16.72 -4.46
CA ASN A 216 0.60 17.44 -5.60
C ASN A 216 -0.73 16.81 -6.07
N GLU A 217 -0.85 15.48 -6.05
CA GLU A 217 -2.12 14.83 -6.35
C GLU A 217 -3.19 15.10 -5.28
N ALA A 218 -2.83 15.06 -4.02
CA ALA A 218 -3.74 15.45 -2.94
C ALA A 218 -4.28 16.87 -3.16
N ARG A 219 -3.40 17.83 -3.51
CA ARG A 219 -3.81 19.20 -3.83
C ARG A 219 -4.71 19.28 -5.07
N ARG A 220 -4.36 18.54 -6.14
CA ARG A 220 -5.18 18.50 -7.36
C ARG A 220 -6.59 17.96 -7.09
N LEU A 221 -6.71 17.00 -6.19
CA LEU A 221 -7.97 16.40 -5.74
C LEU A 221 -8.69 17.21 -4.67
N LYS A 222 -8.10 18.33 -4.20
CA LYS A 222 -8.61 19.18 -3.09
C LYS A 222 -8.70 18.41 -1.76
N LEU A 223 -7.71 17.55 -1.53
CA LEU A 223 -7.54 16.73 -0.31
C LEU A 223 -6.29 17.16 0.49
N ASP A 224 -5.74 18.33 0.19
CA ASP A 224 -4.55 18.91 0.84
C ASP A 224 -4.75 19.25 2.32
N SER A 225 -5.98 19.33 2.79
CA SER A 225 -6.28 19.41 4.22
C SER A 225 -5.95 18.14 5.01
N TYR A 226 -5.80 17.01 4.33
CA TYR A 226 -5.42 15.71 4.91
C TYR A 226 -3.95 15.37 4.69
N PHE A 227 -3.35 15.89 3.60
CA PHE A 227 -1.93 15.74 3.27
C PHE A 227 -1.23 17.07 3.50
N VAL A 228 -0.84 17.29 4.74
CA VAL A 228 -0.37 18.61 5.20
C VAL A 228 1.10 18.86 4.83
N PRO A 229 1.53 20.13 4.75
CA PRO A 229 2.92 20.48 4.37
C PRO A 229 3.95 20.24 5.45
N GLU A 230 3.52 20.12 6.71
CA GLU A 230 4.41 19.87 7.84
C GLU A 230 5.09 18.51 7.68
N SER A 231 6.26 18.36 8.29
CA SER A 231 7.04 17.12 8.22
C SER A 231 7.38 16.57 9.60
N THR A 232 7.65 15.27 9.61
CA THR A 232 8.12 14.51 10.77
C THR A 232 9.16 13.49 10.31
N ARG A 233 9.73 12.73 11.23
CA ARG A 233 10.61 11.59 10.92
C ARG A 233 10.01 10.34 11.51
N VAL A 234 9.79 9.35 10.67
CA VAL A 234 9.26 8.06 11.08
C VAL A 234 10.21 6.95 10.65
N GLU A 235 10.55 6.07 11.57
CA GLU A 235 11.27 4.83 11.25
C GLU A 235 10.24 3.74 10.98
N ASP A 236 10.23 3.20 9.75
CA ASP A 236 9.21 2.28 9.29
C ASP A 236 9.73 1.40 8.13
N ASP A 237 8.90 0.53 7.61
CA ASP A 237 9.17 -0.44 6.54
C ASP A 237 9.70 0.16 5.22
N HIS A 238 9.59 1.47 5.02
CA HIS A 238 10.20 2.16 3.87
C HIS A 238 11.72 2.29 3.98
N LEU A 239 12.29 2.30 5.22
CA LEU A 239 13.71 2.50 5.43
C LEU A 239 14.59 1.38 4.84
N PRO A 240 14.28 0.07 4.96
CA PRO A 240 15.04 -0.98 4.30
C PRO A 240 15.15 -0.80 2.78
N PHE A 241 14.08 -0.32 2.12
CA PHE A 241 14.09 0.00 0.69
C PHE A 241 15.02 1.17 0.38
N LEU A 242 14.92 2.27 1.14
CA LEU A 242 15.80 3.45 0.99
C LEU A 242 17.27 3.08 1.18
N GLN A 243 17.60 2.31 2.21
CA GLN A 243 18.95 1.83 2.49
C GLN A 243 19.50 0.94 1.36
N ALA A 244 18.61 0.29 0.62
CA ALA A 244 18.95 -0.49 -0.55
C ALA A 244 19.00 0.31 -1.87
N GLY A 245 18.79 1.63 -1.81
CA GLY A 245 18.79 2.52 -2.97
C GLY A 245 17.48 2.52 -3.78
N VAL A 246 16.41 1.93 -3.25
CA VAL A 246 15.08 1.98 -3.86
C VAL A 246 14.35 3.24 -3.38
N PRO A 247 13.95 4.16 -4.29
CA PRO A 247 13.11 5.30 -3.91
C PRO A 247 11.86 4.85 -3.16
N SER A 248 11.62 5.43 -1.99
CA SER A 248 10.50 5.03 -1.13
C SER A 248 9.83 6.24 -0.51
N VAL A 249 8.54 6.15 -0.25
CA VAL A 249 7.75 7.14 0.48
C VAL A 249 6.88 6.44 1.50
N ASP A 250 6.75 7.06 2.65
CA ASP A 250 5.87 6.65 3.73
C ASP A 250 4.62 7.53 3.76
N ILE A 251 3.45 6.91 3.76
CA ILE A 251 2.12 7.54 3.87
C ILE A 251 1.52 7.07 5.19
N ILE A 252 1.81 7.84 6.24
CA ILE A 252 1.45 7.46 7.62
C ILE A 252 0.77 8.62 8.38
N ASP A 253 -0.19 8.29 9.24
CA ASP A 253 -0.79 9.23 10.20
C ASP A 253 -0.42 8.84 11.64
N LEU A 254 0.84 8.84 11.98
CA LEU A 254 1.34 8.51 13.33
C LEU A 254 1.07 9.63 14.33
N GLU A 255 1.49 10.86 14.00
CA GLU A 255 1.48 12.01 14.92
C GLU A 255 0.05 12.34 15.40
N ARG A 256 -0.91 12.38 14.48
CA ARG A 256 -2.30 12.68 14.81
C ARG A 256 -2.95 11.58 15.62
N PHE A 257 -2.70 10.33 15.22
CA PHE A 257 -3.23 9.15 15.91
C PHE A 257 -2.70 9.04 17.34
N ALA A 258 -1.39 9.29 17.55
CA ALA A 258 -0.76 9.32 18.85
C ALA A 258 -1.27 10.50 19.72
N GLN A 259 -1.50 11.67 19.13
CA GLN A 259 -2.04 12.84 19.82
C GLN A 259 -3.39 12.54 20.48
N PHE A 260 -4.22 11.67 19.89
CA PHE A 260 -5.50 11.24 20.44
C PHE A 260 -5.39 10.00 21.34
N ASN A 261 -4.19 9.61 21.74
CA ASN A 261 -3.92 8.43 22.58
C ASN A 261 -4.53 7.14 21.99
N ARG A 262 -4.43 6.99 20.66
CA ARG A 262 -4.94 5.80 19.94
C ARG A 262 -3.81 4.83 19.59
N TRP A 263 -2.62 5.34 19.26
CA TRP A 263 -1.47 4.54 18.90
C TRP A 263 -1.04 3.64 20.04
N HIS A 264 -0.88 2.34 19.76
CA HIS A 264 -0.49 1.29 20.70
C HIS A 264 -1.36 1.23 21.96
N THR A 265 -2.66 1.48 21.82
CA THR A 265 -3.65 1.40 22.90
C THR A 265 -4.88 0.60 22.48
N ALA A 266 -5.72 0.21 23.44
CA ALA A 266 -7.01 -0.42 23.16
C ALA A 266 -7.99 0.50 22.39
N GLN A 267 -7.65 1.79 22.21
CA GLN A 267 -8.44 2.75 21.45
C GLN A 267 -8.23 2.61 19.93
N ASP A 268 -7.18 1.89 19.48
CA ASP A 268 -7.03 1.53 18.06
C ASP A 268 -8.01 0.41 17.69
N ASN A 269 -9.24 0.79 17.49
CA ASN A 269 -10.35 -0.08 17.15
C ASN A 269 -11.26 0.58 16.08
N LEU A 270 -12.37 -0.06 15.71
CA LEU A 270 -13.26 0.46 14.66
C LEU A 270 -13.84 1.85 14.96
N ASP A 271 -13.91 2.25 16.24
CA ASP A 271 -14.38 3.58 16.60
C ASP A 271 -13.36 4.68 16.34
N ALA A 272 -12.08 4.34 16.20
CA ALA A 272 -11.01 5.29 15.88
C ALA A 272 -10.83 5.54 14.38
N VAL A 273 -11.37 4.67 13.54
CA VAL A 273 -11.09 4.67 12.09
C VAL A 273 -12.34 4.97 11.26
N SER A 274 -12.17 5.29 9.97
CA SER A 274 -13.27 5.59 9.07
C SER A 274 -13.03 5.09 7.63
N ALA A 275 -14.10 4.68 6.95
CA ALA A 275 -14.07 4.37 5.52
C ALA A 275 -13.66 5.60 4.68
N ARG A 276 -14.00 6.81 5.15
CA ARG A 276 -13.64 8.06 4.47
C ARG A 276 -12.12 8.24 4.39
N SER A 277 -11.39 7.93 5.44
CA SER A 277 -9.92 8.05 5.48
C SER A 277 -9.28 7.10 4.48
N LEU A 278 -9.76 5.84 4.42
CA LEU A 278 -9.34 4.87 3.41
C LEU A 278 -9.61 5.38 1.99
N GLN A 279 -10.79 6.03 1.74
CA GLN A 279 -11.12 6.62 0.44
C GLN A 279 -10.15 7.73 0.06
N ILE A 280 -9.87 8.65 0.99
CA ILE A 280 -9.00 9.80 0.77
C ILE A 280 -7.61 9.34 0.33
N VAL A 281 -7.03 8.40 1.07
CA VAL A 281 -5.70 7.86 0.74
C VAL A 281 -5.74 7.05 -0.55
N GLY A 282 -6.78 6.24 -0.74
CA GLY A 282 -6.98 5.46 -1.95
C GLY A 282 -7.03 6.32 -3.20
N ASP A 283 -7.83 7.39 -3.18
CA ASP A 283 -7.96 8.31 -4.32
C ASP A 283 -6.63 8.98 -4.65
N VAL A 284 -5.89 9.46 -3.63
CA VAL A 284 -4.60 10.14 -3.84
C VAL A 284 -3.55 9.18 -4.38
N VAL A 285 -3.37 8.02 -3.75
CA VAL A 285 -2.32 7.06 -4.13
C VAL A 285 -2.58 6.48 -5.52
N LEU A 286 -3.83 6.06 -5.82
CA LEU A 286 -4.14 5.51 -7.14
C LEU A 286 -4.02 6.57 -8.26
N ALA A 287 -4.38 7.82 -8.00
CA ALA A 287 -4.20 8.91 -8.96
C ALA A 287 -2.71 9.23 -9.19
N ALA A 288 -1.89 9.19 -8.12
CA ALA A 288 -0.45 9.45 -8.20
C ALA A 288 0.31 8.41 -9.05
N LEU A 289 -0.19 7.16 -9.15
CA LEU A 289 0.49 6.09 -9.88
C LEU A 289 0.83 6.47 -11.33
N SER A 290 -0.08 7.14 -12.05
CA SER A 290 0.17 7.54 -13.45
C SER A 290 1.34 8.52 -13.58
N HIS A 291 1.53 9.42 -12.63
CA HIS A 291 2.62 10.39 -12.60
C HIS A 291 3.95 9.74 -12.19
N ILE A 292 3.90 8.79 -11.24
CA ILE A 292 5.05 7.99 -10.84
C ILE A 292 5.53 7.14 -12.02
N GLU A 293 4.62 6.43 -12.69
CA GLU A 293 4.91 5.62 -13.89
C GLU A 293 5.51 6.47 -15.02
N ALA A 294 4.95 7.65 -15.29
CA ALA A 294 5.46 8.56 -16.30
C ALA A 294 6.89 9.06 -16.01
N ARG A 295 7.22 9.28 -14.73
CA ARG A 295 8.58 9.63 -14.31
C ARG A 295 9.56 8.46 -14.46
N LEU A 296 9.14 7.25 -14.11
CA LEU A 296 9.98 6.04 -14.16
C LEU A 296 10.13 5.46 -15.57
N SER A 297 9.36 5.95 -16.54
CA SER A 297 9.40 5.51 -17.93
C SER A 297 10.35 6.35 -18.80
N LYS A 298 10.93 7.42 -18.24
CA LYS A 298 11.94 8.28 -18.87
C LYS A 298 13.33 7.70 -18.68
#